data_533d4627bb8cb55b98007b0977c31926
#
_entry.id   533d4627bb8cb55b98007b0977c31926
#
_cell.length_a   1.000
_cell.length_b   1.000
_cell.length_c   1.000
_cell.angle_alpha   90.00
_cell.angle_beta   90.00
_cell.angle_gamma   90.00
#
_symmetry.space_group_name_H-M   'P 1'
#
loop_
_entity.id
_entity.type
_entity.pdbx_description
1 polymer ?
#
loop_
_entity_poly.entity_id
_entity_poly.type
_entity_poly.pdbx_seq_one_letter_code
_entity_poly.pdbx_strand_id
1 'polypeptide(L)'
;MLGEETGYSVREVLRRAERVMASDLTLLECDRVLIRAVMLGEIDEATAVDRRAHLHAAAAHWHLWRVSSDIVGRASHPFRAEPMRTLEAIHLASALPVRSTVPGVELLSLDDRIRKAGEQLAFQLQPE
;
A
#
# COMPACT_ATOMS: atom_id res chain seq x y z
N MET A 1 13.38 3.12 -10.67
CA MET A 1 12.02 3.59 -10.97
C MET A 1 11.21 2.46 -11.59
N LEU A 2 9.99 2.32 -11.18
CA LEU A 2 9.10 1.30 -11.75
C LEU A 2 8.70 1.72 -13.17
N GLY A 3 8.79 0.79 -14.12
CA GLY A 3 8.47 1.07 -15.50
C GLY A 3 6.97 1.29 -15.74
N GLU A 4 6.63 1.78 -16.94
CA GLU A 4 5.24 1.98 -17.35
C GLU A 4 4.42 0.69 -17.30
N GLU A 5 5.04 -0.43 -17.64
CA GLU A 5 4.43 -1.76 -17.60
C GLU A 5 3.96 -2.12 -16.18
N THR A 6 4.80 -1.85 -15.17
CA THR A 6 4.46 -2.09 -13.75
C THR A 6 3.30 -1.18 -13.33
N GLY A 7 3.34 0.10 -13.69
CA GLY A 7 2.26 1.05 -13.41
C GLY A 7 0.94 0.64 -14.07
N TYR A 8 1.00 0.11 -15.29
CA TYR A 8 -0.17 -0.43 -15.99
C TYR A 8 -0.76 -1.63 -15.23
N SER A 9 0.08 -2.55 -14.77
CA SER A 9 -0.37 -3.73 -14.03
C SER A 9 -1.08 -3.35 -12.73
N VAL A 10 -0.55 -2.36 -11.99
CA VAL A 10 -1.18 -1.87 -10.76
C VAL A 10 -2.53 -1.23 -11.06
N ARG A 11 -2.61 -0.37 -12.07
CA ARG A 11 -3.87 0.27 -12.47
C ARG A 11 -4.92 -0.76 -12.87
N GLU A 12 -4.51 -1.80 -13.59
CA GLU A 12 -5.41 -2.87 -14.02
C GLU A 12 -5.97 -3.66 -12.83
N VAL A 13 -5.13 -3.96 -11.84
CA VAL A 13 -5.56 -4.62 -10.61
C VAL A 13 -6.60 -3.74 -9.87
N LEU A 14 -6.31 -2.46 -9.71
CA LEU A 14 -7.21 -1.53 -9.02
C LEU A 14 -8.54 -1.37 -9.78
N ARG A 15 -8.49 -1.33 -11.10
CA ARG A 15 -9.69 -1.20 -11.93
C ARG A 15 -10.61 -2.40 -11.82
N ARG A 16 -10.05 -3.61 -11.69
CA ARG A 16 -10.82 -4.86 -11.58
C ARG A 16 -11.31 -5.14 -10.17
N ALA A 17 -10.72 -4.51 -9.17
CA ALA A 17 -11.06 -4.78 -7.78
C ALA A 17 -12.48 -4.27 -7.47
N GLU A 18 -13.28 -5.10 -6.80
CA GLU A 18 -14.60 -4.70 -6.31
C GLU A 18 -14.47 -3.72 -5.16
N ARG A 19 -13.47 -3.92 -4.32
CA ARG A 19 -13.17 -3.08 -3.17
C ARG A 19 -11.66 -2.89 -3.05
N VAL A 20 -11.28 -1.69 -2.69
CA VAL A 20 -9.89 -1.37 -2.35
C VAL A 20 -9.87 -0.93 -0.89
N MET A 21 -8.98 -1.53 -0.13
CA MET A 21 -8.85 -1.27 1.30
C MET A 21 -7.41 -0.92 1.61
N ALA A 22 -7.21 0.09 2.44
CA ALA A 22 -5.89 0.55 2.83
C ALA A 22 -5.92 1.18 4.22
N SER A 23 -4.75 1.27 4.86
CA SER A 23 -4.64 2.05 6.08
C SER A 23 -4.59 3.54 5.75
N ASP A 24 -4.91 4.37 6.73
CA ASP A 24 -4.80 5.83 6.60
C ASP A 24 -3.36 6.28 6.32
N LEU A 25 -2.36 5.50 6.72
CA LEU A 25 -0.96 5.80 6.41
C LEU A 25 -0.62 5.66 4.93
N THR A 26 -1.38 4.89 4.17
CA THR A 26 -1.12 4.70 2.73
C THR A 26 -1.21 6.01 1.97
N LEU A 27 -2.23 6.82 2.24
CA LEU A 27 -2.36 8.13 1.60
C LEU A 27 -1.26 9.09 2.04
N LEU A 28 -0.91 9.07 3.32
CA LEU A 28 0.19 9.87 3.83
C LEU A 28 1.50 9.52 3.13
N GLU A 29 1.78 8.23 2.97
CA GLU A 29 2.99 7.80 2.25
C GLU A 29 2.99 8.27 0.81
N CYS A 30 1.87 8.15 0.12
CA CYS A 30 1.74 8.63 -1.25
C CYS A 30 1.97 10.14 -1.35
N ASP A 31 1.40 10.91 -0.44
CA ASP A 31 1.62 12.36 -0.39
C ASP A 31 3.10 12.67 -0.16
N ARG A 32 3.75 11.94 0.75
CA ARG A 32 5.18 12.13 1.03
C ARG A 32 6.06 11.77 -0.18
N VAL A 33 5.71 10.76 -0.94
CA VAL A 33 6.41 10.39 -2.17
C VAL A 33 6.34 11.53 -3.19
N LEU A 34 5.18 12.15 -3.35
CA LEU A 34 5.01 13.29 -4.28
C LEU A 34 5.83 14.50 -3.82
N ILE A 35 5.81 14.81 -2.53
CA ILE A 35 6.62 15.90 -1.96
C ILE A 35 8.10 15.66 -2.25
N ARG A 36 8.57 14.45 -2.00
CA ARG A 36 9.97 14.09 -2.24
C ARG A 36 10.34 14.21 -3.72
N ALA A 37 9.47 13.76 -4.61
CA ALA A 37 9.71 13.84 -6.05
C ALA A 37 9.88 15.29 -6.52
N VAL A 38 9.09 16.22 -6.00
CA VAL A 38 9.25 17.65 -6.29
C VAL A 38 10.58 18.17 -5.75
N MET A 39 10.92 17.85 -4.52
CA MET A 39 12.14 18.29 -3.87
C MET A 39 13.40 17.79 -4.59
N LEU A 40 13.33 16.59 -5.18
CA LEU A 40 14.44 16.01 -5.95
C LEU A 40 14.44 16.44 -7.42
N GLY A 41 13.49 17.27 -7.85
CA GLY A 41 13.40 17.72 -9.23
C GLY A 41 12.92 16.67 -10.22
N GLU A 42 12.35 15.57 -9.76
CA GLU A 42 11.83 14.49 -10.61
C GLU A 42 10.52 14.87 -11.30
N ILE A 43 9.69 15.66 -10.63
CA ILE A 43 8.46 16.23 -11.18
C ILE A 43 8.32 17.69 -10.73
N ASP A 44 7.53 18.47 -11.46
CA ASP A 44 7.23 19.84 -11.06
C ASP A 44 6.04 19.90 -10.09
N GLU A 45 5.82 21.05 -9.48
CA GLU A 45 4.73 21.23 -8.53
C GLU A 45 3.35 21.03 -9.15
N ALA A 46 3.16 21.50 -10.40
CA ALA A 46 1.89 21.36 -11.09
C ALA A 46 1.54 19.88 -11.31
N THR A 47 2.53 19.08 -11.69
CA THR A 47 2.36 17.62 -11.86
C THR A 47 2.03 16.96 -10.52
N ALA A 48 2.71 17.36 -9.45
CA ALA A 48 2.44 16.80 -8.12
C ALA A 48 1.02 17.11 -7.64
N VAL A 49 0.57 18.35 -7.83
CA VAL A 49 -0.79 18.77 -7.47
C VAL A 49 -1.82 17.93 -8.24
N ASP A 50 -1.61 17.74 -9.54
CA ASP A 50 -2.50 16.96 -10.39
C ASP A 50 -2.55 15.49 -9.93
N ARG A 51 -1.40 14.86 -9.71
CA ARG A 51 -1.32 13.48 -9.24
C ARG A 51 -1.96 13.29 -7.86
N ARG A 52 -1.74 14.24 -6.97
CA ARG A 52 -2.36 14.21 -5.64
C ARG A 52 -3.88 14.28 -5.74
N ALA A 53 -4.41 15.16 -6.57
CA ALA A 53 -5.84 15.29 -6.78
C ALA A 53 -6.45 13.98 -7.31
N HIS A 54 -5.80 13.35 -8.29
CA HIS A 54 -6.24 12.05 -8.82
C HIS A 54 -6.21 10.96 -7.76
N LEU A 55 -5.15 10.89 -6.97
CA LEU A 55 -5.02 9.92 -5.90
C LEU A 55 -6.13 10.08 -4.85
N HIS A 56 -6.34 11.30 -4.37
CA HIS A 56 -7.35 11.56 -3.35
C HIS A 56 -8.77 11.34 -3.86
N ALA A 57 -9.02 11.63 -5.14
CA ALA A 57 -10.30 11.34 -5.77
C ALA A 57 -10.55 9.83 -5.84
N ALA A 58 -9.55 9.05 -6.22
CA ALA A 58 -9.65 7.58 -6.22
C ALA A 58 -9.85 7.04 -4.81
N ALA A 59 -9.07 7.53 -3.85
CA ALA A 59 -9.11 7.07 -2.47
C ALA A 59 -10.43 7.42 -1.76
N ALA A 60 -11.18 8.38 -2.25
CA ALA A 60 -12.51 8.70 -1.72
C ALA A 60 -13.46 7.50 -1.81
N HIS A 61 -13.19 6.55 -2.71
CA HIS A 61 -13.97 5.32 -2.89
C HIS A 61 -13.38 4.11 -2.17
N TRP A 62 -12.22 4.26 -1.51
CA TRP A 62 -11.56 3.19 -0.78
C TRP A 62 -12.08 3.09 0.64
N HIS A 63 -11.97 1.90 1.23
CA HIS A 63 -12.13 1.71 2.66
C HIS A 63 -10.80 1.96 3.34
N LEU A 64 -10.71 3.08 4.07
CA LEU A 64 -9.52 3.42 4.84
C LEU A 64 -9.76 3.09 6.30
N TRP A 65 -8.84 2.38 6.93
CA TRP A 65 -8.88 2.11 8.36
C TRP A 65 -7.74 2.79 9.09
N ARG A 66 -7.97 3.02 10.36
CA ARG A 66 -6.95 3.59 11.23
C ARG A 66 -5.97 2.53 11.68
N VAL A 67 -4.71 2.94 11.84
CA VAL A 67 -3.71 2.12 12.51
C VAL A 67 -4.05 2.13 14.00
N SER A 68 -4.66 1.03 14.45
CA SER A 68 -5.10 0.87 15.84
C SER A 68 -3.97 0.38 16.74
N SER A 69 -4.22 0.39 18.07
CA SER A 69 -3.26 -0.16 19.03
C SER A 69 -3.01 -1.65 18.80
N ASP A 70 -4.00 -2.41 18.33
CA ASP A 70 -3.84 -3.83 17.99
C ASP A 70 -2.88 -4.02 16.81
N ILE A 71 -3.00 -3.16 15.79
CA ILE A 71 -2.09 -3.18 14.64
C ILE A 71 -0.67 -2.81 15.09
N VAL A 72 -0.51 -1.78 15.90
CA VAL A 72 0.78 -1.39 16.46
C VAL A 72 1.37 -2.55 17.28
N GLY A 73 0.56 -3.18 18.10
CA GLY A 73 0.97 -4.34 18.89
C GLY A 73 1.49 -5.48 18.02
N ARG A 74 0.76 -5.83 16.96
CA ARG A 74 1.22 -6.87 16.03
C ARG A 74 2.50 -6.48 15.31
N ALA A 75 2.60 -5.23 14.86
CA ALA A 75 3.80 -4.73 14.18
C ALA A 75 5.03 -4.67 15.09
N SER A 76 4.83 -4.67 16.41
CA SER A 76 5.91 -4.67 17.39
C SER A 76 6.53 -6.06 17.62
N HIS A 77 5.96 -7.09 16.99
CA HIS A 77 6.47 -8.48 17.07
C HIS A 77 7.01 -8.90 15.69
N PRO A 78 8.00 -9.79 15.66
CA PRO A 78 8.64 -10.15 14.40
C PRO A 78 7.71 -10.93 13.46
N PHE A 79 7.96 -10.74 12.17
CA PHE A 79 7.44 -11.57 11.09
C PHE A 79 8.54 -12.53 10.62
N ARG A 80 8.15 -13.58 9.91
CA ARG A 80 9.13 -14.54 9.39
C ARG A 80 10.10 -13.91 8.37
N ALA A 81 9.66 -12.86 7.69
CA ALA A 81 10.44 -12.18 6.65
C ALA A 81 11.30 -11.01 7.19
N GLU A 82 11.68 -11.05 8.46
CA GLU A 82 12.59 -10.04 8.99
C GLU A 82 13.96 -10.08 8.29
N PRO A 83 14.68 -8.96 8.16
CA PRO A 83 14.34 -7.65 8.73
C PRO A 83 13.29 -6.89 7.92
N MET A 84 12.39 -6.20 8.61
CA MET A 84 11.37 -5.34 8.01
C MET A 84 11.44 -3.94 8.63
N ARG A 85 11.14 -2.93 7.82
CA ARG A 85 11.05 -1.56 8.29
C ARG A 85 9.71 -1.32 8.99
N THR A 86 9.64 -0.27 9.80
CA THR A 86 8.46 0.04 10.60
C THR A 86 7.19 0.15 9.76
N LEU A 87 7.22 0.91 8.64
CA LEU A 87 6.03 1.07 7.80
C LEU A 87 5.64 -0.22 7.09
N GLU A 88 6.62 -1.01 6.64
CA GLU A 88 6.37 -2.32 6.05
C GLU A 88 5.66 -3.24 7.06
N ALA A 89 6.12 -3.25 8.30
CA ALA A 89 5.50 -4.03 9.37
C ALA A 89 4.08 -3.57 9.67
N ILE A 90 3.83 -2.27 9.69
CA ILE A 90 2.50 -1.70 9.92
C ILE A 90 1.53 -2.10 8.79
N HIS A 91 1.96 -2.02 7.54
CA HIS A 91 1.12 -2.41 6.40
C HIS A 91 0.75 -3.89 6.46
N LEU A 92 1.71 -4.73 6.75
CA LEU A 92 1.46 -6.17 6.85
C LEU A 92 0.56 -6.50 8.05
N ALA A 93 0.83 -5.89 9.20
CA ALA A 93 -0.01 -6.06 10.39
C ALA A 93 -1.44 -5.58 10.17
N SER A 94 -1.62 -4.55 9.34
CA SER A 94 -2.95 -4.03 8.98
C SER A 94 -3.72 -4.99 8.08
N ALA A 95 -3.04 -5.73 7.21
CA ALA A 95 -3.67 -6.67 6.29
C ALA A 95 -4.25 -7.90 7.00
N LEU A 96 -3.68 -8.31 8.11
CA LEU A 96 -4.09 -9.53 8.82
C LEU A 96 -5.55 -9.48 9.33
N PRO A 97 -6.00 -8.45 10.06
CA PRO A 97 -7.40 -8.38 10.48
C PRO A 97 -8.37 -8.21 9.31
N VAL A 98 -7.95 -7.55 8.24
CA VAL A 98 -8.78 -7.40 7.04
C VAL A 98 -9.06 -8.76 6.42
N ARG A 99 -8.05 -9.62 6.32
CA ARG A 99 -8.23 -10.98 5.80
C ARG A 99 -9.23 -11.79 6.60
N SER A 100 -9.25 -11.60 7.92
CA SER A 100 -10.21 -12.28 8.79
C SER A 100 -11.65 -11.82 8.55
N THR A 101 -11.84 -10.58 8.12
CA THR A 101 -13.15 -9.97 7.89
C THR A 101 -13.62 -10.13 6.45
N VAL A 102 -12.69 -10.07 5.50
CA VAL A 102 -12.99 -10.12 4.06
C VAL A 102 -12.31 -11.34 3.46
N PRO A 103 -13.02 -12.47 3.32
CA PRO A 103 -12.46 -13.67 2.69
C PRO A 103 -12.04 -13.38 1.24
N GLY A 104 -10.88 -13.94 0.86
CA GLY A 104 -10.37 -13.75 -0.50
C GLY A 104 -9.69 -12.43 -0.76
N VAL A 105 -9.43 -11.62 0.27
CA VAL A 105 -8.68 -10.38 0.10
C VAL A 105 -7.26 -10.69 -0.40
N GLU A 106 -6.79 -9.88 -1.33
CA GLU A 106 -5.48 -10.02 -1.93
C GLU A 106 -4.60 -8.84 -1.50
N LEU A 107 -3.29 -9.06 -1.48
CA LEU A 107 -2.31 -8.05 -1.08
C LEU A 107 -1.68 -7.42 -2.32
N LEU A 108 -1.91 -6.13 -2.51
CA LEU A 108 -1.29 -5.36 -3.60
C LEU A 108 -0.08 -4.62 -3.07
N SER A 109 1.09 -4.97 -3.56
CA SER A 109 2.33 -4.27 -3.24
C SER A 109 3.38 -4.51 -4.30
N LEU A 110 4.22 -3.52 -4.54
CA LEU A 110 5.41 -3.62 -5.39
C LEU A 110 6.68 -3.75 -4.55
N ASP A 111 6.58 -3.63 -3.24
CA ASP A 111 7.71 -3.76 -2.32
C ASP A 111 8.05 -5.24 -2.14
N ASP A 112 9.29 -5.62 -2.45
CA ASP A 112 9.73 -7.01 -2.39
C ASP A 112 9.65 -7.62 -0.98
N ARG A 113 9.91 -6.84 0.05
CA ARG A 113 9.84 -7.32 1.44
C ARG A 113 8.41 -7.59 1.86
N ILE A 114 7.50 -6.69 1.51
CA ILE A 114 6.06 -6.86 1.79
C ILE A 114 5.53 -8.06 1.01
N ARG A 115 5.91 -8.20 -0.26
CA ARG A 115 5.50 -9.34 -1.09
C ARG A 115 5.97 -10.66 -0.50
N LYS A 116 7.23 -10.75 -0.13
CA LYS A 116 7.80 -11.96 0.48
C LYS A 116 7.11 -12.30 1.80
N ALA A 117 6.90 -11.33 2.65
CA ALA A 117 6.23 -11.52 3.92
C ALA A 117 4.76 -11.93 3.74
N GLY A 118 4.08 -11.31 2.78
CA GLY A 118 2.70 -11.65 2.43
C GLY A 118 2.55 -13.06 1.92
N GLU A 119 3.49 -13.51 1.08
CA GLU A 119 3.53 -14.88 0.58
C GLU A 119 3.69 -15.87 1.72
N GLN A 120 4.59 -15.61 2.66
CA GLN A 120 4.78 -16.46 3.84
C GLN A 120 3.55 -16.52 4.74
N LEU A 121 2.71 -15.49 4.72
CA LEU A 121 1.45 -15.46 5.44
C LEU A 121 0.27 -15.97 4.60
N ALA A 122 0.56 -16.53 3.43
CA ALA A 122 -0.42 -17.11 2.51
C ALA A 122 -1.40 -16.10 1.90
N PHE A 123 -1.00 -14.83 1.74
CA PHE A 123 -1.76 -13.91 0.91
C PHE A 123 -1.52 -14.18 -0.57
N GLN A 124 -2.57 -14.07 -1.36
CA GLN A 124 -2.42 -13.97 -2.80
C GLN A 124 -1.92 -12.56 -3.13
N LEU A 125 -0.87 -12.49 -3.95
CA LEU A 125 -0.21 -11.23 -4.26
C LEU A 125 -0.68 -10.65 -5.59
N GLN A 126 -0.79 -9.32 -5.62
CA GLN A 126 -1.03 -8.56 -6.83
C GLN A 126 0.02 -7.45 -6.94
N PRO A 127 0.46 -7.07 -8.14
CA PRO A 127 0.24 -7.80 -9.41
C PRO A 127 0.96 -9.16 -9.38
N GLU A 128 0.44 -10.06 -10.16
CA GLU A 128 1.02 -11.39 -10.30
C GLU A 128 2.38 -11.39 -10.96
#